data_277635a13170115e61fb1fa4fd80014d
#
_entry.id   277635a13170115e61fb1fa4fd80014d
#
_cell.length_a   1.000
_cell.length_b   1.000
_cell.length_c   1.000
_cell.angle_alpha   90.00
_cell.angle_beta   90.00
_cell.angle_gamma   90.00
#
_symmetry.space_group_name_H-M   'P 1'
#
loop_
_entity.id
_entity.type
_entity.pdbx_description
1 polymer ?
#
loop_
_entity_poly.entity_id
_entity_poly.type
_entity_poly.pdbx_seq_one_letter_code
_entity_poly.pdbx_strand_id
1 'polypeptide(L)'
;VFEICSYVDVLEKKIDSMTEELTNMQNQIKEMQEDTLVNNAKKALSEAQERLNARCEQIKSQVLEVKAQVKSTAKSIVDEAKEKGRAALYRVTEFVGIKKRLLNVRTAVKDMIVSTDRDIARIALLAKGLREAGQIVNNAFHTFADKPEVDYSQKEQKHPFTKAVLAPMKAVKKLLVSMELHLDASIDKLDNLAMNVQFDKEKRMEQTKDKEQKAPDTEREIIYSPMVAEPVSYTHLRAHETRGNL
;
A
#
# COMPACT_ATOMS: atom_id res chain seq x y z
N VAL A 1 -4.72 -15.20 1.40
CA VAL A 1 -5.24 -14.24 2.38
C VAL A 1 -4.36 -14.20 3.62
N PHE A 2 -4.01 -15.34 4.25
CA PHE A 2 -3.14 -15.38 5.45
C PHE A 2 -1.78 -14.72 5.20
N GLU A 3 -1.16 -14.93 4.04
CA GLU A 3 0.09 -14.27 3.68
C GLU A 3 -0.04 -12.75 3.60
N ILE A 4 -1.17 -12.24 3.08
CA ILE A 4 -1.42 -10.80 3.02
C ILE A 4 -1.58 -10.21 4.42
N CYS A 5 -2.24 -10.91 5.35
CA CYS A 5 -2.27 -10.50 6.76
C CYS A 5 -0.86 -10.35 7.32
N SER A 6 0.04 -11.32 7.06
CA SER A 6 1.43 -11.28 7.50
C SER A 6 2.19 -10.07 6.92
N TYR A 7 1.97 -9.74 5.64
CA TYR A 7 2.59 -8.54 5.04
C TYR A 7 2.10 -7.24 5.70
N VAL A 8 0.80 -7.15 5.98
CA VAL A 8 0.24 -5.97 6.65
C VAL A 8 0.78 -5.84 8.08
N ASP A 9 0.94 -6.95 8.82
CA ASP A 9 1.56 -6.93 10.15
C ASP A 9 3.04 -6.49 10.10
N VAL A 10 3.78 -6.82 9.04
CA VAL A 10 5.14 -6.32 8.82
C VAL A 10 5.15 -4.82 8.54
N LEU A 11 4.20 -4.31 7.76
CA LEU A 11 4.08 -2.87 7.50
C LEU A 11 3.78 -2.10 8.79
N GLU A 12 2.90 -2.61 9.65
CA GLU A 12 2.56 -2.02 10.94
C GLU A 12 3.81 -1.92 11.84
N LYS A 13 4.59 -3.00 11.97
CA LYS A 13 5.85 -2.99 12.74
C LYS A 13 6.87 -1.97 12.23
N LYS A 14 6.95 -1.78 10.91
CA LYS A 14 7.85 -0.75 10.32
C LYS A 14 7.38 0.66 10.64
N ILE A 15 6.07 0.89 10.67
CA ILE A 15 5.50 2.18 11.08
C ILE A 15 5.81 2.46 12.56
N ASP A 16 5.66 1.48 13.43
CA ASP A 16 6.01 1.63 14.85
C ASP A 16 7.50 1.96 15.03
N SER A 17 8.38 1.30 14.28
CA SER A 17 9.81 1.63 14.27
C SER A 17 10.09 3.03 13.74
N MET A 18 9.35 3.51 12.73
CA MET A 18 9.48 4.89 12.25
C MET A 18 9.04 5.91 13.32
N THR A 19 7.96 5.61 14.05
CA THR A 19 7.47 6.46 15.14
C THR A 19 8.51 6.56 16.27
N GLU A 20 9.18 5.47 16.59
CA GLU A 20 10.30 5.45 17.57
C GLU A 20 11.45 6.34 17.11
N GLU A 21 11.91 6.22 15.84
CA GLU A 21 12.99 7.06 15.30
C GLU A 21 12.61 8.54 15.28
N LEU A 22 11.35 8.89 14.97
CA LEU A 22 10.86 10.27 15.00
C LEU A 22 10.79 10.82 16.43
N THR A 23 10.47 9.97 17.42
CA THR A 23 10.50 10.33 18.85
C THR A 23 11.93 10.59 19.31
N ASN A 24 12.88 9.74 18.92
CA ASN A 24 14.29 9.93 19.20
C ASN A 24 14.81 11.24 18.61
N MET A 25 14.42 11.57 17.35
CA MET A 25 14.75 12.83 16.72
C MET A 25 14.17 14.03 17.49
N GLN A 26 12.93 13.94 17.98
CA GLN A 26 12.31 14.99 18.79
C GLN A 26 13.08 15.25 20.09
N ASN A 27 13.51 14.20 20.78
CA ASN A 27 14.28 14.33 22.01
C ASN A 27 15.63 15.01 21.74
N GLN A 28 16.32 14.62 20.66
CA GLN A 28 17.58 15.23 20.26
C GLN A 28 17.43 16.72 19.90
N ILE A 29 16.35 17.10 19.24
CA ILE A 29 16.04 18.51 18.93
C ILE A 29 15.81 19.30 20.23
N LYS A 30 15.15 18.71 21.24
CA LYS A 30 14.93 19.37 22.54
C LYS A 30 16.22 19.58 23.33
N GLU A 31 17.16 18.66 23.23
CA GLU A 31 18.45 18.70 23.95
C GLU A 31 19.45 19.71 23.34
N MET A 32 19.17 20.22 22.16
CA MET A 32 20.04 21.23 21.51
C MET A 32 20.05 22.53 22.28
N GLN A 33 21.26 23.04 22.60
CA GLN A 33 21.46 24.29 23.32
C GLN A 33 20.89 25.51 22.56
N GLU A 34 20.42 26.50 23.31
CA GLU A 34 19.77 27.71 22.79
C GLU A 34 20.78 28.78 22.38
N ASP A 35 21.49 28.57 21.27
CA ASP A 35 22.26 29.62 20.60
C ASP A 35 21.46 30.24 19.45
N THR A 36 21.61 31.54 19.22
CA THR A 36 20.77 32.29 18.24
C THR A 36 20.86 31.75 16.81
N LEU A 37 22.04 31.24 16.40
CA LEU A 37 22.23 30.53 15.10
C LEU A 37 21.63 29.15 15.09
N VAL A 38 21.59 28.49 16.24
CA VAL A 38 21.01 27.15 16.41
C VAL A 38 19.49 27.20 16.47
N ASN A 39 18.88 28.30 16.92
CA ASN A 39 17.42 28.47 17.00
C ASN A 39 16.70 28.33 15.64
N ASN A 40 17.27 28.92 14.59
CA ASN A 40 16.72 28.79 13.24
C ASN A 40 16.84 27.35 12.72
N ALA A 41 17.94 26.69 13.03
CA ALA A 41 18.14 25.27 12.70
C ALA A 41 17.18 24.38 13.48
N LYS A 42 17.02 24.62 14.78
CA LYS A 42 16.08 23.92 15.67
C LYS A 42 14.65 24.02 15.15
N LYS A 43 14.23 25.24 14.74
CA LYS A 43 12.92 25.47 14.13
C LYS A 43 12.73 24.67 12.84
N ALA A 44 13.68 24.73 11.90
CA ALA A 44 13.61 24.00 10.64
C ALA A 44 13.56 22.46 10.85
N LEU A 45 14.26 21.98 11.87
CA LEU A 45 14.24 20.57 12.27
C LEU A 45 12.92 20.14 12.88
N SER A 46 12.35 20.96 13.78
CA SER A 46 11.04 20.72 14.37
C SER A 46 9.96 20.66 13.29
N GLU A 47 9.96 21.61 12.36
CA GLU A 47 9.03 21.62 11.23
C GLU A 47 9.17 20.38 10.34
N ALA A 48 10.41 19.93 10.08
CA ALA A 48 10.65 18.70 9.30
C ALA A 48 10.13 17.48 10.04
N GLN A 49 10.39 17.37 11.33
CA GLN A 49 9.92 16.28 12.18
C GLN A 49 8.38 16.24 12.28
N GLU A 50 7.73 17.39 12.45
CA GLU A 50 6.27 17.48 12.49
C GLU A 50 5.63 17.01 11.17
N ARG A 51 6.20 17.41 10.02
CA ARG A 51 5.77 16.93 8.70
C ARG A 51 5.93 15.41 8.56
N LEU A 52 7.04 14.86 9.02
CA LEU A 52 7.29 13.42 8.98
C LEU A 52 6.31 12.67 9.88
N ASN A 53 6.06 13.16 11.10
CA ASN A 53 5.08 12.59 12.01
C ASN A 53 3.67 12.58 11.42
N ALA A 54 3.20 13.70 10.88
CA ALA A 54 1.87 13.80 10.28
C ALA A 54 1.69 12.78 9.14
N ARG A 55 2.71 12.61 8.29
CA ARG A 55 2.69 11.62 7.19
C ARG A 55 2.79 10.19 7.70
N CYS A 56 3.57 9.93 8.73
CA CYS A 56 3.65 8.62 9.37
C CYS A 56 2.28 8.19 9.90
N GLU A 57 1.57 9.08 10.61
CA GLU A 57 0.22 8.82 11.11
C GLU A 57 -0.79 8.59 9.96
N GLN A 58 -0.68 9.34 8.86
CA GLN A 58 -1.51 9.11 7.69
C GLN A 58 -1.29 7.71 7.09
N ILE A 59 -0.03 7.30 6.90
CA ILE A 59 0.32 5.96 6.40
C ILE A 59 -0.18 4.89 7.38
N LYS A 60 -0.02 5.10 8.70
CA LYS A 60 -0.50 4.20 9.75
C LYS A 60 -2.02 3.97 9.64
N SER A 61 -2.79 5.06 9.52
CA SER A 61 -4.24 4.97 9.32
C SER A 61 -4.61 4.14 8.08
N GLN A 62 -3.96 4.39 6.95
CA GLN A 62 -4.20 3.65 5.71
C GLN A 62 -3.85 2.17 5.83
N VAL A 63 -2.75 1.82 6.51
CA VAL A 63 -2.35 0.42 6.75
C VAL A 63 -3.35 -0.29 7.67
N LEU A 64 -3.85 0.38 8.72
CA LEU A 64 -4.89 -0.17 9.58
C LEU A 64 -6.21 -0.43 8.83
N GLU A 65 -6.58 0.46 7.90
CA GLU A 65 -7.74 0.23 7.02
C GLU A 65 -7.54 -1.00 6.11
N VAL A 66 -6.35 -1.15 5.52
CA VAL A 66 -6.00 -2.36 4.74
C VAL A 66 -6.10 -3.60 5.62
N LYS A 67 -5.57 -3.56 6.85
CA LYS A 67 -5.62 -4.67 7.81
C LYS A 67 -7.06 -5.07 8.14
N ALA A 68 -7.93 -4.10 8.40
CA ALA A 68 -9.34 -4.34 8.67
C ALA A 68 -10.05 -4.99 7.47
N GLN A 69 -9.80 -4.50 6.26
CA GLN A 69 -10.38 -5.05 5.04
C GLN A 69 -9.89 -6.48 4.77
N VAL A 70 -8.59 -6.74 4.90
CA VAL A 70 -8.02 -8.09 4.71
C VAL A 70 -8.64 -9.08 5.70
N LYS A 71 -8.79 -8.70 6.98
CA LYS A 71 -9.46 -9.53 7.99
C LYS A 71 -10.92 -9.80 7.65
N SER A 72 -11.67 -8.77 7.23
CA SER A 72 -13.07 -8.91 6.81
C SER A 72 -13.21 -9.84 5.61
N THR A 73 -12.37 -9.64 4.58
CA THR A 73 -12.35 -10.50 3.38
C THR A 73 -11.99 -11.94 3.75
N ALA A 74 -11.02 -12.14 4.63
CA ALA A 74 -10.64 -13.49 5.09
C ALA A 74 -11.80 -14.19 5.79
N LYS A 75 -12.52 -13.48 6.64
CA LYS A 75 -13.71 -14.02 7.34
C LYS A 75 -14.82 -14.37 6.35
N SER A 76 -15.15 -13.46 5.42
CA SER A 76 -16.17 -13.69 4.39
C SER A 76 -15.86 -14.95 3.56
N ILE A 77 -14.61 -15.10 3.11
CA ILE A 77 -14.18 -16.27 2.35
C ILE A 77 -14.34 -17.58 3.16
N VAL A 78 -13.98 -17.57 4.45
CA VAL A 78 -14.12 -18.74 5.31
C VAL A 78 -15.59 -19.10 5.54
N ASP A 79 -16.44 -18.11 5.80
CA ASP A 79 -17.85 -18.32 6.07
C ASP A 79 -18.59 -18.82 4.80
N GLU A 80 -18.30 -18.25 3.63
CA GLU A 80 -18.85 -18.71 2.35
C GLU A 80 -18.33 -20.11 1.95
N ALA A 81 -17.07 -20.43 2.25
CA ALA A 81 -16.53 -21.76 1.99
C ALA A 81 -17.20 -22.85 2.84
N LYS A 82 -17.66 -22.51 4.06
CA LYS A 82 -18.45 -23.41 4.91
C LYS A 82 -19.85 -23.65 4.35
N GLU A 83 -20.50 -22.61 3.79
CA GLU A 83 -21.88 -22.70 3.29
C GLU A 83 -21.97 -23.25 1.87
N LYS A 84 -21.08 -22.85 0.96
CA LYS A 84 -21.17 -23.10 -0.49
C LYS A 84 -20.03 -23.97 -1.02
N GLY A 85 -19.17 -24.47 -0.15
CA GLY A 85 -18.01 -25.25 -0.53
C GLY A 85 -16.95 -24.44 -1.31
N ARG A 86 -16.00 -25.13 -1.97
CA ARG A 86 -14.86 -24.49 -2.66
C ARG A 86 -15.24 -23.55 -3.80
N ALA A 87 -16.50 -23.55 -4.28
CA ALA A 87 -16.97 -22.65 -5.34
C ALA A 87 -17.03 -21.19 -4.89
N ALA A 88 -17.10 -20.90 -3.59
CA ALA A 88 -17.15 -19.56 -3.04
C ALA A 88 -15.78 -18.84 -3.06
N LEU A 89 -14.68 -19.55 -3.24
CA LEU A 89 -13.32 -18.99 -3.26
C LEU A 89 -13.01 -18.11 -4.49
N TYR A 90 -13.94 -18.00 -5.45
CA TYR A 90 -13.70 -17.33 -6.74
C TYR A 90 -14.11 -15.85 -6.79
N ARG A 91 -14.33 -15.18 -5.65
CA ARG A 91 -14.61 -13.73 -5.64
C ARG A 91 -13.34 -12.90 -5.81
N VAL A 92 -12.88 -12.77 -7.04
CA VAL A 92 -11.74 -11.91 -7.42
C VAL A 92 -12.00 -10.43 -7.08
N THR A 93 -13.27 -10.00 -7.05
CA THR A 93 -13.66 -8.59 -6.83
C THR A 93 -13.26 -8.05 -5.46
N GLU A 94 -13.19 -8.88 -4.43
CA GLU A 94 -12.78 -8.45 -3.09
C GLU A 94 -11.28 -8.13 -3.01
N PHE A 95 -10.45 -8.84 -3.80
CA PHE A 95 -9.01 -8.57 -3.87
C PHE A 95 -8.69 -7.25 -4.58
N VAL A 96 -9.53 -6.80 -5.53
CA VAL A 96 -9.37 -5.52 -6.23
C VAL A 96 -9.42 -4.35 -5.23
N GLY A 97 -10.32 -4.40 -4.25
CA GLY A 97 -10.43 -3.38 -3.21
C GLY A 97 -9.17 -3.30 -2.34
N ILE A 98 -8.62 -4.44 -1.93
CA ILE A 98 -7.38 -4.53 -1.14
C ILE A 98 -6.20 -3.99 -1.97
N LYS A 99 -6.06 -4.42 -3.23
CA LYS A 99 -5.00 -3.94 -4.14
C LYS A 99 -5.02 -2.43 -4.28
N LYS A 100 -6.20 -1.83 -4.53
CA LYS A 100 -6.34 -0.38 -4.66
C LYS A 100 -5.86 0.35 -3.41
N ARG A 101 -6.19 -0.12 -2.22
CA ARG A 101 -5.74 0.47 -0.95
C ARG A 101 -4.23 0.32 -0.76
N LEU A 102 -3.65 -0.84 -1.07
CA LEU A 102 -2.19 -1.03 -1.03
C LEU A 102 -1.46 -0.10 -1.99
N LEU A 103 -2.00 0.13 -3.19
CA LEU A 103 -1.46 1.12 -4.14
C LEU A 103 -1.50 2.54 -3.58
N ASN A 104 -2.56 2.92 -2.87
CA ASN A 104 -2.64 4.23 -2.21
C ASN A 104 -1.58 4.37 -1.10
N VAL A 105 -1.41 3.34 -0.25
CA VAL A 105 -0.34 3.31 0.75
C VAL A 105 1.03 3.41 0.09
N ARG A 106 1.27 2.68 -0.99
CA ARG A 106 2.51 2.74 -1.76
C ARG A 106 2.81 4.15 -2.28
N THR A 107 1.81 4.83 -2.82
CA THR A 107 1.96 6.21 -3.28
C THR A 107 2.33 7.13 -2.11
N ALA A 108 1.64 7.03 -0.98
CA ALA A 108 1.94 7.82 0.21
C ALA A 108 3.37 7.57 0.74
N VAL A 109 3.82 6.31 0.72
CA VAL A 109 5.20 5.94 1.11
C VAL A 109 6.22 6.55 0.15
N LYS A 110 6.01 6.48 -1.17
CA LYS A 110 6.88 7.11 -2.18
C LYS A 110 6.98 8.62 -1.99
N ASP A 111 5.86 9.28 -1.80
CA ASP A 111 5.82 10.72 -1.56
C ASP A 111 6.57 11.10 -0.28
N MET A 112 6.45 10.26 0.76
CA MET A 112 7.20 10.46 2.00
C MET A 112 8.70 10.23 1.81
N ILE A 113 9.16 9.25 1.02
CA ILE A 113 10.57 9.06 0.67
C ILE A 113 11.13 10.31 0.00
N VAL A 114 10.45 10.83 -1.03
CA VAL A 114 10.89 12.02 -1.78
C VAL A 114 10.97 13.25 -0.85
N SER A 115 9.99 13.43 0.02
CA SER A 115 10.01 14.58 0.96
C SER A 115 11.09 14.42 2.01
N THR A 116 11.32 13.21 2.52
CA THR A 116 12.40 12.93 3.49
C THR A 116 13.77 13.21 2.89
N ASP A 117 13.98 12.87 1.60
CA ASP A 117 15.22 13.20 0.90
C ASP A 117 15.44 14.70 0.77
N ARG A 118 14.39 15.46 0.45
CA ARG A 118 14.47 16.93 0.40
C ARG A 118 14.81 17.52 1.76
N ASP A 119 14.18 17.02 2.82
CA ASP A 119 14.44 17.51 4.17
C ASP A 119 15.85 17.12 4.64
N ILE A 120 16.34 15.92 4.33
CA ILE A 120 17.75 15.52 4.58
C ILE A 120 18.73 16.46 3.86
N ALA A 121 18.48 16.78 2.57
CA ALA A 121 19.33 17.68 1.81
C ALA A 121 19.34 19.11 2.37
N ARG A 122 18.15 19.64 2.74
CA ARG A 122 18.03 20.96 3.36
C ARG A 122 18.75 21.05 4.69
N ILE A 123 18.61 20.04 5.54
CA ILE A 123 19.29 19.99 6.84
C ILE A 123 20.82 19.85 6.67
N ALA A 124 21.27 19.07 5.69
CA ALA A 124 22.68 18.96 5.39
C ALA A 124 23.29 20.30 4.92
N LEU A 125 22.58 21.06 4.08
CA LEU A 125 22.98 22.39 3.66
C LEU A 125 23.01 23.38 4.83
N LEU A 126 21.99 23.35 5.70
CA LEU A 126 21.93 24.17 6.90
C LEU A 126 23.10 23.86 7.84
N ALA A 127 23.40 22.59 8.06
CA ALA A 127 24.52 22.16 8.89
C ALA A 127 25.89 22.59 8.32
N LYS A 128 26.01 22.60 6.98
CA LYS A 128 27.19 23.14 6.29
C LYS A 128 27.33 24.65 6.53
N GLY A 129 26.26 25.42 6.34
CA GLY A 129 26.27 26.86 6.56
C GLY A 129 26.57 27.23 8.01
N LEU A 130 26.03 26.53 9.00
CA LEU A 130 26.33 26.73 10.42
C LEU A 130 27.79 26.46 10.73
N ARG A 131 28.40 25.45 10.13
CA ARG A 131 29.83 25.13 10.28
C ARG A 131 30.69 26.27 9.74
N GLU A 132 30.41 26.70 8.51
CA GLU A 132 31.15 27.79 7.87
C GLU A 132 31.07 29.08 8.68
N ALA A 133 29.87 29.42 9.17
CA ALA A 133 29.68 30.58 10.07
C ALA A 133 30.47 30.43 11.38
N GLY A 134 30.42 29.26 12.01
CA GLY A 134 31.20 28.96 13.22
C GLY A 134 32.72 29.04 13.01
N GLN A 135 33.23 28.61 11.85
CA GLN A 135 34.64 28.74 11.50
C GLN A 135 35.06 30.23 11.33
N ILE A 136 34.22 31.04 10.64
CA ILE A 136 34.45 32.46 10.44
C ILE A 136 34.49 33.15 11.80
N VAL A 137 33.51 32.92 12.68
CA VAL A 137 33.46 33.53 14.01
C VAL A 137 34.68 33.10 14.84
N ASN A 138 35.04 31.82 14.82
CA ASN A 138 36.23 31.37 15.57
C ASN A 138 37.52 32.00 15.06
N ASN A 139 37.72 32.09 13.74
CA ASN A 139 38.88 32.75 13.17
C ASN A 139 38.92 34.26 13.48
N ALA A 140 37.77 34.94 13.47
CA ALA A 140 37.67 36.33 13.91
C ALA A 140 38.11 36.49 15.37
N PHE A 141 37.73 35.57 16.28
CA PHE A 141 38.26 35.58 17.66
C PHE A 141 39.73 35.30 17.73
N HIS A 142 40.27 34.38 16.88
CA HIS A 142 41.71 34.14 16.84
C HIS A 142 42.47 35.40 16.37
N THR A 143 42.02 36.05 15.32
CA THR A 143 42.60 37.31 14.82
C THR A 143 42.54 38.43 15.88
N PHE A 144 41.40 38.55 16.58
CA PHE A 144 41.26 39.52 17.67
C PHE A 144 42.19 39.24 18.85
N ALA A 145 42.52 37.97 19.09
CA ALA A 145 43.44 37.54 20.17
C ALA A 145 44.90 37.41 19.72
N ASP A 146 45.29 37.97 18.57
CA ASP A 146 46.64 37.88 17.95
C ASP A 146 47.12 36.42 17.78
N LYS A 147 46.20 35.47 17.54
CA LYS A 147 46.50 34.08 17.30
C LYS A 147 46.37 33.75 15.81
N PRO A 148 47.17 32.79 15.30
CA PRO A 148 47.05 32.39 13.91
C PRO A 148 45.65 31.81 13.59
N GLU A 149 45.14 32.10 12.39
CA GLU A 149 43.92 31.51 11.90
C GLU A 149 44.02 29.99 11.85
N VAL A 150 42.93 29.32 12.18
CA VAL A 150 42.84 27.85 12.12
C VAL A 150 42.47 27.43 10.72
N ASP A 151 43.32 26.60 10.09
CA ASP A 151 42.98 25.96 8.83
C ASP A 151 42.08 24.76 9.09
N TYR A 152 40.80 24.88 8.68
CA TYR A 152 39.79 23.85 8.81
C TYR A 152 39.70 22.90 7.61
N SER A 153 40.52 23.13 6.55
CA SER A 153 40.49 22.32 5.32
C SER A 153 40.94 20.88 5.56
N GLN A 154 41.82 20.66 6.54
CA GLN A 154 42.38 19.34 6.87
C GLN A 154 41.69 18.67 8.07
N LYS A 155 40.78 19.33 8.76
CA LYS A 155 40.07 18.75 9.91
C LYS A 155 38.71 18.22 9.48
N GLU A 156 38.58 16.90 9.37
CA GLU A 156 37.29 16.21 9.29
C GLU A 156 36.52 16.42 10.62
N GLN A 157 35.91 17.58 10.79
CA GLN A 157 35.11 17.87 11.98
C GLN A 157 33.77 17.18 11.82
N LYS A 158 33.62 16.03 12.46
CA LYS A 158 32.36 15.34 12.66
C LYS A 158 31.49 16.17 13.61
N HIS A 159 30.66 17.06 13.06
CA HIS A 159 29.71 17.82 13.89
C HIS A 159 28.70 16.87 14.54
N PRO A 160 28.61 16.82 15.88
CA PRO A 160 27.64 15.99 16.59
C PRO A 160 26.20 16.30 16.18
N PHE A 161 25.90 17.58 15.88
CA PHE A 161 24.62 18.07 15.38
C PHE A 161 24.15 17.34 14.10
N THR A 162 25.01 17.28 13.08
CA THR A 162 24.65 16.64 11.80
C THR A 162 24.40 15.15 11.98
N LYS A 163 25.19 14.48 12.82
CA LYS A 163 25.06 13.06 13.09
C LYS A 163 23.78 12.76 13.88
N ALA A 164 23.52 13.55 14.94
CA ALA A 164 22.36 13.35 15.80
C ALA A 164 21.03 13.48 15.06
N VAL A 165 20.90 14.43 14.13
CA VAL A 165 19.65 14.73 13.45
C VAL A 165 19.49 13.96 12.14
N LEU A 166 20.56 13.82 11.34
CA LEU A 166 20.48 13.13 10.05
C LEU A 166 20.40 11.60 10.21
N ALA A 167 20.89 11.03 11.32
CA ALA A 167 20.83 9.60 11.51
C ALA A 167 19.38 9.07 11.64
N PRO A 168 18.51 9.64 12.50
CA PRO A 168 17.11 9.23 12.58
C PRO A 168 16.37 9.42 11.24
N MET A 169 16.56 10.55 10.54
CA MET A 169 15.93 10.78 9.24
C MET A 169 16.36 9.74 8.19
N LYS A 170 17.64 9.37 8.16
CA LYS A 170 18.14 8.31 7.30
C LYS A 170 17.60 6.93 7.70
N ALA A 171 17.38 6.68 8.99
CA ALA A 171 16.76 5.46 9.49
C ALA A 171 15.28 5.39 9.03
N VAL A 172 14.52 6.48 9.20
CA VAL A 172 13.14 6.58 8.68
C VAL A 172 13.11 6.34 7.16
N LYS A 173 14.02 6.95 6.39
CA LYS A 173 14.10 6.68 4.94
C LYS A 173 14.34 5.21 4.63
N LYS A 174 15.26 4.53 5.33
CA LYS A 174 15.50 3.10 5.13
C LYS A 174 14.26 2.25 5.41
N LEU A 175 13.51 2.59 6.46
CA LEU A 175 12.25 1.93 6.80
C LEU A 175 11.20 2.15 5.70
N LEU A 176 11.06 3.37 5.18
CA LEU A 176 10.16 3.69 4.07
C LEU A 176 10.49 2.91 2.79
N VAL A 177 11.76 2.85 2.40
CA VAL A 177 12.20 2.04 1.24
C VAL A 177 11.89 0.57 1.47
N SER A 178 12.13 0.06 2.67
CA SER A 178 11.78 -1.32 3.02
C SER A 178 10.26 -1.56 3.03
N MET A 179 9.44 -0.56 3.39
CA MET A 179 7.97 -0.63 3.27
C MET A 179 7.54 -0.67 1.80
N GLU A 180 8.12 0.14 0.94
CA GLU A 180 7.83 0.14 -0.49
C GLU A 180 8.05 -1.25 -1.11
N LEU A 181 9.19 -1.89 -0.83
CA LEU A 181 9.49 -3.25 -1.31
C LEU A 181 8.46 -4.27 -0.81
N HIS A 182 8.01 -4.16 0.44
CA HIS A 182 6.98 -5.05 0.98
C HIS A 182 5.60 -4.81 0.36
N LEU A 183 5.27 -3.55 0.06
CA LEU A 183 4.03 -3.20 -0.64
C LEU A 183 4.03 -3.76 -2.06
N ASP A 184 5.14 -3.64 -2.79
CA ASP A 184 5.29 -4.22 -4.12
C ASP A 184 5.11 -5.74 -4.08
N ALA A 185 5.80 -6.44 -3.18
CA ALA A 185 5.65 -7.89 -3.01
C ALA A 185 4.22 -8.30 -2.63
N SER A 186 3.52 -7.48 -1.84
CA SER A 186 2.12 -7.72 -1.46
C SER A 186 1.17 -7.56 -2.64
N ILE A 187 1.39 -6.55 -3.48
CA ILE A 187 0.60 -6.27 -4.68
C ILE A 187 0.82 -7.38 -5.71
N ASP A 188 2.07 -7.78 -5.97
CA ASP A 188 2.42 -8.87 -6.89
C ASP A 188 1.77 -10.20 -6.46
N LYS A 189 1.74 -10.49 -5.16
CA LYS A 189 1.05 -11.68 -4.65
C LYS A 189 -0.46 -11.63 -4.85
N LEU A 190 -1.09 -10.46 -4.70
CA LEU A 190 -2.51 -10.30 -5.01
C LEU A 190 -2.80 -10.54 -6.49
N ASP A 191 -1.93 -10.04 -7.39
CA ASP A 191 -2.06 -10.25 -8.82
C ASP A 191 -1.91 -11.74 -9.18
N ASN A 192 -0.94 -12.42 -8.61
CA ASN A 192 -0.75 -13.85 -8.80
C ASN A 192 -1.95 -14.67 -8.27
N LEU A 193 -2.52 -14.29 -7.12
CA LEU A 193 -3.73 -14.93 -6.60
C LEU A 193 -4.93 -14.72 -7.54
N ALA A 194 -5.11 -13.50 -8.06
CA ALA A 194 -6.18 -13.20 -8.99
C ALA A 194 -6.05 -13.99 -10.30
N MET A 195 -4.85 -14.09 -10.87
CA MET A 195 -4.58 -14.90 -12.06
C MET A 195 -4.84 -16.37 -11.83
N ASN A 196 -4.39 -16.94 -10.72
CA ASN A 196 -4.61 -18.36 -10.39
C ASN A 196 -6.11 -18.67 -10.26
N VAL A 197 -6.88 -17.77 -9.64
CA VAL A 197 -8.35 -17.92 -9.52
C VAL A 197 -9.03 -17.89 -10.90
N GLN A 198 -8.60 -17.00 -11.81
CA GLN A 198 -9.14 -16.96 -13.17
C GLN A 198 -8.82 -18.22 -13.94
N PHE A 199 -7.59 -18.69 -13.90
CA PHE A 199 -7.15 -19.94 -14.55
C PHE A 199 -7.93 -21.17 -14.06
N ASP A 200 -8.12 -21.29 -12.75
CA ASP A 200 -8.93 -22.39 -12.17
C ASP A 200 -10.40 -22.31 -12.60
N LYS A 201 -10.95 -21.10 -12.77
CA LYS A 201 -12.31 -20.90 -13.25
C LYS A 201 -12.47 -21.33 -14.73
N GLU A 202 -11.52 -20.93 -15.58
CA GLU A 202 -11.50 -21.30 -16.99
C GLU A 202 -11.39 -22.82 -17.17
N LYS A 203 -10.46 -23.45 -16.47
CA LYS A 203 -10.26 -24.89 -16.50
C LYS A 203 -11.51 -25.69 -16.07
N ARG A 204 -12.28 -25.17 -15.11
CA ARG A 204 -13.54 -25.81 -14.71
C ARG A 204 -14.65 -25.62 -15.75
N MET A 205 -14.72 -24.45 -16.38
CA MET A 205 -15.69 -24.22 -17.47
C MET A 205 -15.42 -25.15 -18.65
N GLU A 206 -14.16 -25.39 -19.01
CA GLU A 206 -13.79 -26.38 -20.04
C GLU A 206 -14.20 -27.78 -19.63
N GLN A 207 -13.93 -28.22 -18.42
CA GLN A 207 -14.32 -29.55 -17.93
C GLN A 207 -15.84 -29.77 -17.87
N THR A 208 -16.63 -28.68 -17.66
CA THR A 208 -18.09 -28.76 -17.69
C THR A 208 -18.61 -28.90 -19.13
N LYS A 209 -18.00 -28.16 -20.06
CA LYS A 209 -18.34 -28.29 -21.50
C LYS A 209 -18.03 -29.68 -22.06
N ASP A 210 -16.86 -30.26 -21.67
CA ASP A 210 -16.49 -31.61 -22.09
C ASP A 210 -17.40 -32.68 -21.50
N LYS A 211 -17.98 -32.46 -20.33
CA LYS A 211 -18.97 -33.38 -19.74
C LYS A 211 -20.34 -33.24 -20.36
N GLU A 212 -20.76 -32.07 -20.78
CA GLU A 212 -22.02 -31.83 -21.51
C GLU A 212 -21.95 -32.40 -22.93
N GLN A 213 -20.78 -32.38 -23.58
CA GLN A 213 -20.56 -32.99 -24.89
C GLN A 213 -20.41 -34.50 -24.85
N LYS A 214 -20.08 -35.08 -23.68
CA LYS A 214 -19.98 -36.52 -23.44
C LYS A 214 -21.19 -37.15 -22.76
N ALA A 215 -22.30 -36.39 -22.59
CA ALA A 215 -23.56 -37.01 -22.23
C ALA A 215 -23.96 -37.98 -23.37
N PRO A 216 -24.12 -39.28 -23.10
CA PRO A 216 -24.54 -40.19 -24.16
C PRO A 216 -25.90 -39.71 -24.66
N ASP A 217 -26.00 -39.58 -26.01
CA ASP A 217 -27.27 -39.50 -26.72
C ASP A 217 -28.11 -40.72 -26.28
N THR A 218 -28.89 -40.49 -25.24
CA THR A 218 -29.86 -41.49 -24.85
C THR A 218 -30.87 -41.46 -25.99
N GLU A 219 -30.71 -42.38 -26.95
CA GLU A 219 -31.68 -42.69 -27.94
C GLU A 219 -33.07 -42.66 -27.25
N ARG A 220 -33.85 -41.68 -27.56
CA ARG A 220 -35.28 -41.69 -27.29
C ARG A 220 -35.84 -42.75 -28.16
N GLU A 221 -35.94 -43.98 -27.62
CA GLU A 221 -36.75 -45.03 -28.17
C GLU A 221 -38.16 -44.45 -28.35
N ILE A 222 -38.49 -44.07 -29.62
CA ILE A 222 -39.84 -43.71 -30.02
C ILE A 222 -40.63 -45.00 -30.00
N ILE A 223 -41.31 -45.27 -28.88
CA ILE A 223 -42.31 -46.33 -28.79
C ILE A 223 -43.46 -45.90 -29.70
N TYR A 224 -43.49 -46.46 -30.92
CA TYR A 224 -44.64 -46.37 -31.80
C TYR A 224 -45.80 -47.16 -31.19
N SER A 225 -46.73 -46.48 -30.51
CA SER A 225 -48.05 -47.02 -30.24
C SER A 225 -48.90 -46.83 -31.50
N PRO A 226 -49.54 -47.90 -32.03
CA PRO A 226 -50.42 -47.75 -33.21
C PRO A 226 -51.65 -46.95 -32.80
N MET A 227 -51.79 -45.76 -33.37
CA MET A 227 -52.99 -44.90 -33.22
C MET A 227 -54.17 -45.57 -33.96
N VAL A 228 -55.19 -45.94 -33.19
CA VAL A 228 -56.53 -46.19 -33.69
C VAL A 228 -57.14 -44.83 -34.14
N ALA A 229 -57.51 -44.74 -35.40
CA ALA A 229 -58.11 -43.56 -36.01
C ALA A 229 -59.55 -43.37 -35.52
N GLU A 230 -59.84 -42.31 -34.79
CA GLU A 230 -61.21 -41.79 -34.62
C GLU A 230 -61.46 -40.57 -35.53
N PRO A 231 -62.69 -40.43 -36.07
CA PRO A 231 -62.99 -39.44 -37.12
C PRO A 231 -63.12 -38.03 -36.56
N VAL A 232 -62.47 -37.12 -37.24
CA VAL A 232 -62.42 -35.67 -36.90
C VAL A 232 -63.69 -34.99 -37.33
N SER A 233 -64.40 -34.41 -36.41
CA SER A 233 -65.50 -33.46 -36.68
C SER A 233 -64.96 -32.04 -36.90
N TYR A 234 -65.17 -31.52 -38.10
CA TYR A 234 -64.85 -30.13 -38.42
C TYR A 234 -65.84 -29.16 -37.78
N THR A 235 -65.42 -28.23 -36.99
CA THR A 235 -66.18 -26.99 -36.73
C THR A 235 -65.33 -25.76 -37.06
N HIS A 236 -65.79 -25.08 -38.09
CA HIS A 236 -65.39 -23.73 -38.44
C HIS A 236 -65.73 -22.74 -37.33
N LEU A 237 -64.79 -21.85 -36.98
CA LEU A 237 -65.11 -20.50 -36.46
C LEU A 237 -63.98 -19.54 -36.81
N ARG A 238 -64.18 -18.81 -37.87
CA ARG A 238 -64.50 -17.40 -38.14
C ARG A 238 -63.57 -16.41 -37.37
N ALA A 239 -62.82 -15.73 -38.21
CA ALA A 239 -62.05 -14.54 -37.92
C ALA A 239 -62.91 -13.40 -37.34
N HIS A 240 -62.33 -12.68 -36.39
CA HIS A 240 -62.69 -11.31 -36.11
C HIS A 240 -61.45 -10.43 -36.06
N GLU A 241 -61.28 -9.62 -37.10
CA GLU A 241 -60.50 -8.40 -37.09
C GLU A 241 -61.18 -7.39 -36.18
N THR A 242 -60.43 -6.69 -35.39
CA THR A 242 -60.76 -5.31 -35.00
C THR A 242 -59.50 -4.46 -34.95
N ARG A 243 -59.49 -3.55 -35.91
CA ARG A 243 -58.75 -2.29 -35.98
C ARG A 243 -59.14 -1.38 -34.84
N GLY A 244 -58.23 -0.49 -34.44
CA GLY A 244 -58.55 0.72 -33.69
C GLY A 244 -57.33 1.34 -33.07
N ASN A 245 -56.70 2.21 -33.78
CA ASN A 245 -56.28 3.58 -33.54
C ASN A 245 -56.54 4.16 -32.14
N LEU A 246 -55.50 4.61 -31.45
CA LEU A 246 -55.15 6.04 -31.23
C LEU A 246 -53.88 6.08 -30.36
#